data_d66ba3fcb73f6d059c67e67bf7114935
#
_entry.id   d66ba3fcb73f6d059c67e67bf7114935
#
_cell.length_a   1.000
_cell.length_b   1.000
_cell.length_c   1.000
_cell.angle_alpha   90.00
_cell.angle_beta   90.00
_cell.angle_gamma   90.00
#
_symmetry.space_group_name_H-M   'P 1'
#
loop_
_entity.id
_entity.type
_entity.pdbx_description
1 polymer ?
#
loop_
_entity_poly.entity_id
_entity_poly.type
_entity_poly.pdbx_seq_one_letter_code
_entity_poly.pdbx_strand_id
1 'polypeptide(L)'
;FHFLEIEKLIEENPTDELEYPKIGLKIPETLTTVEIDSLINYFKNSKNNSLRNSTITEVLYSCGVRVSELINLKISDIFFEDFLIKVNGKGNKERFVPMSNLSKIMIKDYISSERFNIIPKKGYQDFLFLNNRGQNLTRVMIYTILNIAKKGLGFKKNISPHLLRHSFATHLIENGADISSIQKMLGHSNITTTERYLHVSKKHLIETIKKYHPKKT
;
A
#
# COMPACT_ATOMS: atom_id res chain seq x y z
N PHE A 1 36.50 -6.56 -6.90
CA PHE A 1 37.95 -6.27 -6.94
C PHE A 1 38.63 -6.61 -5.60
N HIS A 2 38.05 -6.26 -4.45
CA HIS A 2 38.61 -6.59 -3.12
C HIS A 2 38.94 -8.09 -2.95
N PHE A 3 38.09 -9.00 -3.48
CA PHE A 3 38.38 -10.44 -3.52
C PHE A 3 39.65 -10.75 -4.34
N LEU A 4 39.83 -10.10 -5.49
CA LEU A 4 41.01 -10.32 -6.37
C LEU A 4 42.31 -9.83 -5.72
N GLU A 5 42.26 -8.77 -4.94
CA GLU A 5 43.35 -8.23 -4.14
C GLU A 5 43.74 -9.19 -3.01
N ILE A 6 42.77 -9.76 -2.27
CA ILE A 6 43.00 -10.77 -1.22
C ILE A 6 43.65 -12.00 -1.79
N GLU A 7 43.22 -12.46 -2.96
CA GLU A 7 43.82 -13.62 -3.68
C GLU A 7 45.12 -13.26 -4.40
N LYS A 8 45.63 -12.02 -4.25
CA LYS A 8 46.88 -11.52 -4.90
C LYS A 8 46.88 -11.66 -6.43
N LEU A 9 45.72 -11.59 -7.05
CA LEU A 9 45.55 -11.60 -8.50
C LEU A 9 45.71 -10.20 -9.11
N ILE A 10 45.56 -9.17 -8.29
CA ILE A 10 45.85 -7.75 -8.59
C ILE A 10 46.64 -7.14 -7.42
N GLU A 11 47.51 -6.17 -7.71
CA GLU A 11 48.36 -5.52 -6.69
C GLU A 11 47.57 -4.48 -5.89
N GLU A 12 46.65 -3.77 -6.53
CA GLU A 12 45.83 -2.72 -5.93
C GLU A 12 44.39 -2.85 -6.42
N ASN A 13 43.44 -2.48 -5.55
CA ASN A 13 42.04 -2.46 -5.91
C ASN A 13 41.68 -1.17 -6.69
N PRO A 14 41.37 -1.23 -8.00
CA PRO A 14 41.11 -0.03 -8.81
C PRO A 14 39.82 0.70 -8.40
N THR A 15 39.05 0.16 -7.47
CA THR A 15 37.82 0.80 -6.98
C THR A 15 38.00 1.60 -5.68
N ASP A 16 39.18 1.53 -5.05
CA ASP A 16 39.42 2.24 -3.77
C ASP A 16 39.49 3.75 -3.95
N GLU A 17 39.90 4.21 -5.15
CA GLU A 17 39.88 5.64 -5.52
C GLU A 17 38.50 6.14 -5.97
N LEU A 18 37.47 5.27 -6.10
CA LEU A 18 36.14 5.70 -6.49
C LEU A 18 35.44 6.42 -5.33
N GLU A 19 35.36 7.72 -5.42
CA GLU A 19 34.52 8.49 -4.50
C GLU A 19 33.04 8.08 -4.68
N TYR A 20 32.43 7.56 -3.59
CA TYR A 20 30.99 7.35 -3.58
C TYR A 20 30.28 8.69 -3.82
N PRO A 21 29.33 8.76 -4.77
CA PRO A 21 28.57 9.97 -4.98
C PRO A 21 27.89 10.33 -3.65
N LYS A 22 28.15 11.55 -3.16
CA LYS A 22 27.48 12.13 -1.99
C LYS A 22 26.00 12.28 -2.34
N ILE A 23 25.21 11.24 -2.06
CA ILE A 23 23.75 11.30 -2.17
C ILE A 23 23.30 12.25 -1.07
N GLY A 24 22.96 13.49 -1.42
CA GLY A 24 22.34 14.42 -0.49
C GLY A 24 21.12 13.73 0.14
N LEU A 25 20.97 13.82 1.45
CA LEU A 25 19.79 13.33 2.19
C LEU A 25 18.55 14.03 1.63
N LYS A 26 17.93 13.41 0.62
CA LYS A 26 16.64 13.86 0.11
C LYS A 26 15.60 13.40 1.12
N ILE A 27 15.06 14.35 1.89
CA ILE A 27 13.93 14.05 2.80
C ILE A 27 12.82 13.44 1.94
N PRO A 28 12.35 12.23 2.25
CA PRO A 28 11.30 11.60 1.46
C PRO A 28 10.04 12.47 1.50
N GLU A 29 9.52 12.83 0.32
CA GLU A 29 8.26 13.56 0.23
C GLU A 29 7.12 12.70 0.76
N THR A 30 6.19 13.31 1.49
CA THR A 30 4.94 12.68 1.92
C THR A 30 3.75 13.49 1.41
N LEU A 31 2.60 12.85 1.31
CA LEU A 31 1.32 13.54 1.08
C LEU A 31 0.72 13.92 2.43
N THR A 32 0.21 15.13 2.53
CA THR A 32 -0.61 15.53 3.67
C THR A 32 -1.97 14.83 3.63
N THR A 33 -2.68 14.79 4.75
CA THR A 33 -4.06 14.25 4.82
C THR A 33 -5.00 14.99 3.87
N VAL A 34 -4.85 16.32 3.74
CA VAL A 34 -5.62 17.15 2.82
C VAL A 34 -5.36 16.78 1.35
N GLU A 35 -4.10 16.53 0.97
CA GLU A 35 -3.76 16.08 -0.37
C GLU A 35 -4.36 14.69 -0.68
N ILE A 36 -4.36 13.79 0.30
CA ILE A 36 -4.97 12.46 0.16
C ILE A 36 -6.49 12.54 0.02
N ASP A 37 -7.13 13.38 0.83
CA ASP A 37 -8.58 13.64 0.70
C ASP A 37 -8.94 14.25 -0.65
N SER A 38 -8.10 15.14 -1.14
CA SER A 38 -8.26 15.74 -2.48
C SER A 38 -8.18 14.69 -3.59
N LEU A 39 -7.25 13.71 -3.49
CA LEU A 39 -7.14 12.58 -4.42
C LEU A 39 -8.41 11.71 -4.41
N ILE A 40 -8.90 11.35 -3.22
CA ILE A 40 -10.10 10.52 -3.08
C ILE A 40 -11.33 11.25 -3.63
N ASN A 41 -11.49 12.52 -3.28
CA ASN A 41 -12.60 13.35 -3.75
C ASN A 41 -12.56 13.59 -5.25
N TYR A 42 -11.38 13.75 -5.85
CA TYR A 42 -11.22 13.83 -7.30
C TYR A 42 -11.84 12.62 -7.99
N PHE A 43 -11.58 11.40 -7.48
CA PHE A 43 -12.16 10.20 -8.04
C PHE A 43 -13.65 10.07 -7.76
N LYS A 44 -14.13 10.40 -6.55
CA LYS A 44 -15.57 10.39 -6.23
C LYS A 44 -16.39 11.24 -7.19
N ASN A 45 -15.83 12.34 -7.68
CA ASN A 45 -16.47 13.25 -8.62
C ASN A 45 -16.22 12.86 -10.10
N SER A 46 -15.52 11.75 -10.37
CA SER A 46 -15.25 11.28 -11.73
C SER A 46 -16.47 10.57 -12.32
N LYS A 47 -16.68 10.71 -13.63
CA LYS A 47 -17.80 10.04 -14.33
C LYS A 47 -17.67 8.52 -14.39
N ASN A 48 -16.45 7.98 -14.44
CA ASN A 48 -16.20 6.57 -14.66
C ASN A 48 -15.33 5.99 -13.55
N ASN A 49 -15.71 4.80 -13.08
CA ASN A 49 -14.96 4.04 -12.06
C ASN A 49 -14.68 4.87 -10.79
N SER A 50 -15.63 5.71 -10.40
CA SER A 50 -15.46 6.64 -9.29
C SER A 50 -15.26 5.93 -7.94
N LEU A 51 -16.10 4.95 -7.65
CA LEU A 51 -16.00 4.15 -6.43
C LEU A 51 -14.78 3.26 -6.44
N ARG A 52 -14.48 2.60 -7.56
CA ARG A 52 -13.28 1.77 -7.68
C ARG A 52 -12.01 2.59 -7.42
N ASN A 53 -11.83 3.71 -8.11
CA ASN A 53 -10.58 4.47 -8.05
C ASN A 53 -10.42 5.20 -6.71
N SER A 54 -11.50 5.71 -6.13
CA SER A 54 -11.46 6.29 -4.79
C SER A 54 -11.16 5.23 -3.72
N THR A 55 -11.78 4.04 -3.81
CA THR A 55 -11.52 2.91 -2.89
C THR A 55 -10.09 2.41 -3.00
N ILE A 56 -9.54 2.29 -4.23
CA ILE A 56 -8.13 1.94 -4.46
C ILE A 56 -7.20 2.93 -3.72
N THR A 57 -7.46 4.23 -3.87
CA THR A 57 -6.64 5.28 -3.25
C THR A 57 -6.73 5.22 -1.73
N GLU A 58 -7.93 5.04 -1.19
CA GLU A 58 -8.15 4.86 0.25
C GLU A 58 -7.44 3.64 0.78
N VAL A 59 -7.58 2.46 0.16
CA VAL A 59 -6.96 1.22 0.62
C VAL A 59 -5.42 1.29 0.54
N LEU A 60 -4.86 1.88 -0.52
CA LEU A 60 -3.41 2.10 -0.61
C LEU A 60 -2.87 2.94 0.54
N TYR A 61 -3.60 3.99 0.91
CA TYR A 61 -3.20 4.86 2.00
C TYR A 61 -3.52 4.27 3.37
N SER A 62 -4.77 3.92 3.65
CA SER A 62 -5.20 3.56 5.01
C SER A 62 -4.75 2.19 5.49
N CYS A 63 -4.46 1.27 4.56
CA CYS A 63 -3.94 -0.06 4.86
C CYS A 63 -2.45 -0.18 4.56
N GLY A 64 -1.84 0.77 3.87
CA GLY A 64 -0.43 0.77 3.53
C GLY A 64 0.02 -0.47 2.72
N VAL A 65 -0.87 -1.07 1.93
CA VAL A 65 -0.58 -2.26 1.12
C VAL A 65 0.33 -1.94 -0.07
N ARG A 66 1.11 -2.91 -0.53
CA ARG A 66 1.88 -2.78 -1.78
C ARG A 66 0.95 -2.83 -2.99
N VAL A 67 1.35 -2.17 -4.09
CA VAL A 67 0.55 -2.23 -5.34
C VAL A 67 0.33 -3.66 -5.82
N SER A 68 1.32 -4.54 -5.67
CA SER A 68 1.17 -5.96 -6.03
C SER A 68 0.19 -6.72 -5.12
N GLU A 69 0.09 -6.35 -3.86
CA GLU A 69 -0.87 -6.90 -2.92
C GLU A 69 -2.28 -6.40 -3.26
N LEU A 70 -2.43 -5.10 -3.53
CA LEU A 70 -3.71 -4.50 -3.91
C LEU A 70 -4.34 -5.14 -5.16
N ILE A 71 -3.57 -5.30 -6.25
CA ILE A 71 -4.09 -5.83 -7.51
C ILE A 71 -4.46 -7.32 -7.43
N ASN A 72 -3.90 -8.05 -6.45
CA ASN A 72 -4.18 -9.46 -6.20
C ASN A 72 -5.15 -9.69 -5.03
N LEU A 73 -5.66 -8.61 -4.42
CA LEU A 73 -6.58 -8.71 -3.29
C LEU A 73 -7.90 -9.34 -3.74
N LYS A 74 -8.35 -10.32 -2.96
CA LYS A 74 -9.59 -11.05 -3.19
C LYS A 74 -10.70 -10.59 -2.24
N ILE A 75 -11.94 -10.78 -2.64
CA ILE A 75 -13.10 -10.50 -1.78
C ILE A 75 -13.05 -11.42 -0.55
N SER A 76 -12.67 -12.70 -0.75
CA SER A 76 -12.49 -13.68 0.33
C SER A 76 -11.36 -13.36 1.32
N ASP A 77 -10.44 -12.44 0.97
CA ASP A 77 -9.36 -11.99 1.85
C ASP A 77 -9.80 -10.86 2.81
N ILE A 78 -11.05 -10.39 2.73
CA ILE A 78 -11.54 -9.25 3.51
C ILE A 78 -12.43 -9.73 4.66
N PHE A 79 -11.98 -9.50 5.86
CA PHE A 79 -12.67 -9.85 7.10
C PHE A 79 -13.34 -8.60 7.68
N PHE A 80 -14.54 -8.31 7.19
CA PHE A 80 -15.23 -7.05 7.52
C PHE A 80 -15.53 -6.89 9.00
N GLU A 81 -15.90 -7.97 9.69
CA GLU A 81 -16.25 -7.93 11.12
C GLU A 81 -15.01 -7.71 12.00
N ASP A 82 -13.87 -8.26 11.55
CA ASP A 82 -12.59 -8.13 12.24
C ASP A 82 -11.79 -6.86 11.83
N PHE A 83 -12.27 -6.07 10.86
CA PHE A 83 -11.54 -4.94 10.28
C PHE A 83 -10.14 -5.31 9.77
N LEU A 84 -10.01 -6.47 9.14
CA LEU A 84 -8.75 -7.02 8.65
C LEU A 84 -8.81 -7.35 7.16
N ILE A 85 -7.67 -7.16 6.50
CA ILE A 85 -7.40 -7.62 5.13
C ILE A 85 -6.23 -8.58 5.19
N LYS A 86 -6.37 -9.77 4.61
CA LYS A 86 -5.28 -10.71 4.42
C LYS A 86 -4.55 -10.36 3.12
N VAL A 87 -3.24 -10.20 3.16
CA VAL A 87 -2.42 -9.90 1.99
C VAL A 87 -1.24 -10.87 1.89
N ASN A 88 -0.91 -11.23 0.65
CA ASN A 88 0.21 -12.11 0.34
C ASN A 88 1.44 -11.28 -0.04
N GLY A 89 2.48 -11.31 0.80
CA GLY A 89 3.74 -10.60 0.63
C GLY A 89 4.77 -11.34 -0.22
N LYS A 90 6.01 -10.84 -0.22
CA LYS A 90 7.14 -11.49 -0.88
C LYS A 90 7.39 -12.89 -0.30
N GLY A 91 7.59 -13.89 -1.17
CA GLY A 91 7.81 -15.29 -0.76
C GLY A 91 6.54 -15.99 -0.27
N ASN A 92 5.36 -15.56 -0.73
CA ASN A 92 4.06 -16.14 -0.36
C ASN A 92 3.76 -16.12 1.15
N LYS A 93 4.38 -15.17 1.88
CA LYS A 93 4.11 -14.98 3.31
C LYS A 93 2.84 -14.16 3.47
N GLU A 94 1.85 -14.75 4.13
CA GLU A 94 0.60 -14.08 4.46
C GLU A 94 0.76 -13.18 5.69
N ARG A 95 0.09 -12.03 5.67
CA ARG A 95 -0.09 -11.19 6.85
C ARG A 95 -1.47 -10.53 6.84
N PHE A 96 -1.92 -10.18 8.02
CA PHE A 96 -3.12 -9.37 8.19
C PHE A 96 -2.75 -7.89 8.33
N VAL A 97 -3.51 -7.06 7.63
CA VAL A 97 -3.40 -5.60 7.69
C VAL A 97 -4.74 -5.06 8.19
N PRO A 98 -4.75 -4.22 9.23
CA PRO A 98 -5.98 -3.60 9.68
C PRO A 98 -6.49 -2.58 8.65
N MET A 99 -7.81 -2.46 8.54
CA MET A 99 -8.47 -1.44 7.73
C MET A 99 -9.23 -0.45 8.59
N SER A 100 -9.33 0.79 8.14
CA SER A 100 -10.16 1.82 8.76
C SER A 100 -11.64 1.55 8.52
N ASN A 101 -12.51 2.18 9.33
CA ASN A 101 -13.95 2.11 9.10
C ASN A 101 -14.31 2.70 7.73
N LEU A 102 -13.65 3.78 7.32
CA LEU A 102 -13.87 4.39 6.00
C LEU A 102 -13.52 3.41 4.87
N SER A 103 -12.39 2.70 4.96
CA SER A 103 -12.02 1.66 3.98
C SER A 103 -13.07 0.55 3.92
N LYS A 104 -13.57 0.09 5.09
CA LYS A 104 -14.65 -0.93 5.16
C LYS A 104 -15.88 -0.47 4.40
N ILE A 105 -16.35 0.75 4.65
CA ILE A 105 -17.53 1.33 3.98
C ILE A 105 -17.28 1.43 2.48
N MET A 106 -16.17 2.04 2.06
CA MET A 106 -15.87 2.23 0.64
C MET A 106 -15.71 0.92 -0.13
N ILE A 107 -15.13 -0.12 0.49
CA ILE A 107 -15.02 -1.45 -0.12
C ILE A 107 -16.42 -2.06 -0.29
N LYS A 108 -17.28 -1.99 0.74
CA LYS A 108 -18.66 -2.51 0.66
C LYS A 108 -19.46 -1.81 -0.43
N ASP A 109 -19.38 -0.49 -0.50
CA ASP A 109 -20.08 0.33 -1.51
C ASP A 109 -19.59 0.00 -2.93
N TYR A 110 -18.27 -0.18 -3.11
CA TYR A 110 -17.72 -0.57 -4.38
C TYR A 110 -18.19 -1.98 -4.80
N ILE A 111 -18.19 -2.95 -3.88
CA ILE A 111 -18.62 -4.33 -4.16
C ILE A 111 -20.09 -4.37 -4.55
N SER A 112 -20.97 -3.65 -3.83
CA SER A 112 -22.42 -3.70 -4.02
C SER A 112 -22.90 -2.88 -5.24
N SER A 113 -22.07 -2.02 -5.79
CA SER A 113 -22.45 -1.12 -6.88
C SER A 113 -21.59 -1.30 -8.13
N GLU A 114 -20.47 -0.59 -8.28
CA GLU A 114 -19.65 -0.65 -9.52
C GLU A 114 -19.12 -2.05 -9.80
N ARG A 115 -18.62 -2.76 -8.77
CA ARG A 115 -18.08 -4.12 -8.91
C ARG A 115 -19.17 -5.12 -9.30
N PHE A 116 -20.38 -4.97 -8.76
CA PHE A 116 -21.54 -5.82 -9.07
C PHE A 116 -21.92 -5.75 -10.55
N ASN A 117 -21.78 -4.60 -11.18
CA ASN A 117 -22.12 -4.38 -12.59
C ASN A 117 -21.04 -4.89 -13.58
N ILE A 118 -19.89 -5.36 -13.07
CA ILE A 118 -18.82 -5.91 -13.92
C ILE A 118 -18.93 -7.44 -13.92
N ILE A 119 -19.11 -8.04 -15.11
CA ILE A 119 -19.08 -9.49 -15.27
C ILE A 119 -17.62 -9.96 -15.25
N PRO A 120 -17.20 -10.71 -14.21
CA PRO A 120 -15.83 -11.18 -14.12
C PRO A 120 -15.56 -12.25 -15.17
N LYS A 121 -14.39 -12.25 -15.79
CA LYS A 121 -13.94 -13.37 -16.61
C LYS A 121 -13.66 -14.61 -15.74
N LYS A 122 -13.66 -15.78 -16.37
CA LYS A 122 -13.32 -17.05 -15.71
C LYS A 122 -11.97 -16.94 -14.99
N GLY A 123 -11.96 -17.27 -13.69
CA GLY A 123 -10.77 -17.16 -12.84
C GLY A 123 -10.58 -15.80 -12.12
N TYR A 124 -11.44 -14.80 -12.42
CA TYR A 124 -11.35 -13.47 -11.80
C TYR A 124 -12.52 -13.12 -10.88
N GLN A 125 -13.39 -14.08 -10.58
CA GLN A 125 -14.63 -13.86 -9.81
C GLN A 125 -14.35 -13.32 -8.41
N ASP A 126 -13.29 -13.79 -7.78
CA ASP A 126 -12.93 -13.45 -6.40
C ASP A 126 -12.02 -12.21 -6.27
N PHE A 127 -11.47 -11.68 -7.38
CA PHE A 127 -10.67 -10.46 -7.30
C PHE A 127 -11.52 -9.26 -6.89
N LEU A 128 -11.04 -8.49 -5.90
CA LEU A 128 -11.75 -7.31 -5.43
C LEU A 128 -11.83 -6.25 -6.53
N PHE A 129 -10.70 -5.83 -7.08
CA PHE A 129 -10.64 -4.77 -8.08
C PHE A 129 -10.56 -5.32 -9.50
N LEU A 130 -11.58 -5.01 -10.30
CA LEU A 130 -11.64 -5.40 -11.70
C LEU A 130 -11.51 -4.19 -12.63
N ASN A 131 -10.93 -4.44 -13.80
CA ASN A 131 -11.02 -3.53 -14.94
C ASN A 131 -12.36 -3.71 -15.67
N ASN A 132 -12.67 -2.82 -16.63
CA ASN A 132 -13.92 -2.86 -17.40
C ASN A 132 -14.06 -4.11 -18.28
N ARG A 133 -12.99 -4.94 -18.39
CA ARG A 133 -13.00 -6.21 -19.13
C ARG A 133 -13.22 -7.42 -18.22
N GLY A 134 -13.50 -7.22 -16.94
CA GLY A 134 -13.73 -8.26 -15.94
C GLY A 134 -12.47 -9.03 -15.51
N GLN A 135 -11.28 -8.44 -15.65
CA GLN A 135 -10.00 -9.00 -15.19
C GLN A 135 -9.42 -8.12 -14.07
N ASN A 136 -8.48 -8.64 -13.30
CA ASN A 136 -7.80 -7.84 -12.28
C ASN A 136 -7.04 -6.65 -12.92
N LEU A 137 -6.75 -5.65 -12.10
CA LEU A 137 -5.96 -4.49 -12.50
C LEU A 137 -4.48 -4.86 -12.61
N THR A 138 -3.75 -4.14 -13.46
CA THR A 138 -2.28 -4.23 -13.53
C THR A 138 -1.63 -3.12 -12.72
N ARG A 139 -0.36 -3.29 -12.36
CA ARG A 139 0.42 -2.22 -11.70
C ARG A 139 0.41 -0.94 -12.53
N VAL A 140 0.60 -1.05 -13.84
CA VAL A 140 0.59 0.10 -14.76
C VAL A 140 -0.73 0.85 -14.69
N MET A 141 -1.86 0.13 -14.65
CA MET A 141 -3.20 0.77 -14.52
C MET A 141 -3.31 1.58 -13.21
N ILE A 142 -2.81 1.07 -12.09
CA ILE A 142 -2.82 1.82 -10.81
C ILE A 142 -1.99 3.11 -10.92
N TYR A 143 -0.78 3.03 -11.50
CA TYR A 143 0.03 4.23 -11.75
C TYR A 143 -0.66 5.22 -12.68
N THR A 144 -1.33 4.75 -13.73
CA THR A 144 -2.10 5.60 -14.65
C THR A 144 -3.25 6.29 -13.93
N ILE A 145 -4.02 5.56 -13.11
CA ILE A 145 -5.12 6.12 -12.30
C ILE A 145 -4.59 7.27 -11.43
N LEU A 146 -3.55 7.02 -10.65
CA LEU A 146 -2.99 8.05 -9.76
C LEU A 146 -2.42 9.24 -10.54
N ASN A 147 -1.81 9.01 -11.72
CA ASN A 147 -1.26 10.08 -12.55
C ASN A 147 -2.36 10.96 -13.18
N ILE A 148 -3.53 10.40 -13.50
CA ILE A 148 -4.70 11.17 -13.93
C ILE A 148 -5.12 12.15 -12.84
N ALA A 149 -5.27 11.69 -11.60
CA ALA A 149 -5.62 12.55 -10.48
C ALA A 149 -4.54 13.60 -10.19
N LYS A 150 -3.25 13.21 -10.24
CA LYS A 150 -2.12 14.13 -10.12
C LYS A 150 -2.25 15.29 -11.10
N LYS A 151 -2.49 14.99 -12.39
CA LYS A 151 -2.63 16.01 -13.44
C LYS A 151 -3.87 16.86 -13.23
N GLY A 152 -5.00 16.23 -12.92
CA GLY A 152 -6.28 16.93 -12.70
C GLY A 152 -6.26 17.89 -11.50
N LEU A 153 -5.49 17.57 -10.47
CA LEU A 153 -5.32 18.40 -9.27
C LEU A 153 -4.10 19.36 -9.33
N GLY A 154 -3.29 19.29 -10.39
CA GLY A 154 -2.09 20.11 -10.52
C GLY A 154 -0.99 19.79 -9.49
N PHE A 155 -0.93 18.58 -8.95
CA PHE A 155 0.07 18.22 -7.96
C PHE A 155 1.48 18.19 -8.58
N LYS A 156 2.44 18.88 -7.94
CA LYS A 156 3.85 18.85 -8.32
C LYS A 156 4.54 17.55 -7.87
N LYS A 157 4.12 16.99 -6.72
CA LYS A 157 4.64 15.75 -6.17
C LYS A 157 4.36 14.56 -7.09
N ASN A 158 5.25 13.58 -7.10
CA ASN A 158 5.06 12.37 -7.90
C ASN A 158 4.16 11.36 -7.17
N ILE A 159 2.86 11.41 -7.45
CA ILE A 159 1.87 10.55 -6.79
C ILE A 159 2.05 9.10 -7.26
N SER A 160 2.31 8.20 -6.31
CA SER A 160 2.53 6.78 -6.57
C SER A 160 2.01 5.92 -5.42
N PRO A 161 1.76 4.60 -5.64
CA PRO A 161 1.41 3.68 -4.57
C PRO A 161 2.43 3.65 -3.43
N HIS A 162 3.71 3.79 -3.76
CA HIS A 162 4.79 3.86 -2.77
C HIS A 162 4.70 5.14 -1.92
N LEU A 163 4.38 6.27 -2.54
CA LEU A 163 4.21 7.52 -1.81
C LEU A 163 3.01 7.46 -0.86
N LEU A 164 1.88 6.90 -1.28
CA LEU A 164 0.71 6.70 -0.42
C LEU A 164 1.03 5.82 0.79
N ARG A 165 1.72 4.70 0.55
CA ARG A 165 2.16 3.80 1.61
C ARG A 165 3.20 4.45 2.54
N HIS A 166 4.12 5.26 2.00
CA HIS A 166 5.09 6.00 2.79
C HIS A 166 4.39 7.05 3.66
N SER A 167 3.44 7.78 3.11
CA SER A 167 2.61 8.75 3.86
C SER A 167 1.82 8.07 4.98
N PHE A 168 1.26 6.87 4.75
CA PHE A 168 0.63 6.07 5.80
C PHE A 168 1.59 5.81 6.97
N ALA A 169 2.80 5.31 6.67
CA ALA A 169 3.78 5.01 7.71
C ALA A 169 4.21 6.27 8.49
N THR A 170 4.49 7.36 7.77
CA THR A 170 4.91 8.64 8.36
C THR A 170 3.83 9.21 9.28
N HIS A 171 2.58 9.26 8.81
CA HIS A 171 1.47 9.79 9.60
C HIS A 171 1.20 8.96 10.87
N LEU A 172 1.37 7.64 10.83
CA LEU A 172 1.26 6.82 12.02
C LEU A 172 2.38 7.14 13.03
N ILE A 173 3.62 7.31 12.56
CA ILE A 173 4.77 7.68 13.41
C ILE A 173 4.54 9.06 14.03
N GLU A 174 4.19 10.05 13.23
CA GLU A 174 3.92 11.42 13.68
C GLU A 174 2.79 11.49 14.73
N ASN A 175 1.80 10.60 14.60
CA ASN A 175 0.71 10.49 15.59
C ASN A 175 1.08 9.64 16.82
N GLY A 176 2.30 9.11 16.90
CA GLY A 176 2.82 8.40 18.07
C GLY A 176 2.63 6.89 18.07
N ALA A 177 2.35 6.26 16.90
CA ALA A 177 2.35 4.81 16.81
C ALA A 177 3.77 4.24 16.94
N ASP A 178 3.90 3.07 17.56
CA ASP A 178 5.18 2.41 17.69
C ASP A 178 5.69 1.84 16.36
N ILE A 179 6.99 1.96 16.14
CA ILE A 179 7.65 1.54 14.88
C ILE A 179 7.49 0.04 14.63
N SER A 180 7.50 -0.81 15.68
CA SER A 180 7.37 -2.26 15.56
C SER A 180 6.00 -2.65 14.99
N SER A 181 4.93 -1.99 15.46
CA SER A 181 3.58 -2.19 14.91
C SER A 181 3.50 -1.79 13.43
N ILE A 182 4.09 -0.66 13.07
CA ILE A 182 4.13 -0.20 11.68
C ILE A 182 4.91 -1.17 10.79
N GLN A 183 6.07 -1.65 11.24
CA GLN A 183 6.87 -2.64 10.52
C GLN A 183 6.11 -3.95 10.28
N LYS A 184 5.35 -4.43 11.28
CA LYS A 184 4.49 -5.61 11.15
C LYS A 184 3.38 -5.39 10.12
N MET A 185 2.69 -4.25 10.15
CA MET A 185 1.66 -3.88 9.15
C MET A 185 2.24 -3.83 7.75
N LEU A 186 3.42 -3.24 7.60
CA LEU A 186 4.08 -3.09 6.31
C LEU A 186 4.74 -4.38 5.82
N GLY A 187 4.96 -5.38 6.67
CA GLY A 187 5.61 -6.65 6.29
C GLY A 187 7.06 -6.43 5.86
N HIS A 188 7.85 -5.73 6.68
CA HIS A 188 9.29 -5.65 6.57
C HIS A 188 9.89 -6.94 7.14
N SER A 189 10.74 -7.62 6.34
CA SER A 189 11.08 -9.04 6.40
C SER A 189 12.04 -9.48 7.52
N ASN A 190 12.09 -8.85 8.67
CA ASN A 190 13.02 -9.22 9.73
C ASN A 190 12.37 -9.70 11.03
N ILE A 191 11.23 -10.38 10.98
CA ILE A 191 10.78 -11.14 12.16
C ILE A 191 10.17 -12.46 11.71
N THR A 192 10.94 -13.54 11.86
CA THR A 192 10.45 -14.91 12.02
C THR A 192 9.60 -14.97 13.27
N THR A 193 8.31 -15.26 13.16
CA THR A 193 7.51 -15.74 14.31
C THR A 193 6.20 -16.35 13.89
N THR A 194 6.11 -17.62 14.01
CA THR A 194 5.25 -18.53 14.77
C THR A 194 3.83 -18.06 15.12
N GLU A 195 2.87 -18.87 14.74
CA GLU A 195 1.42 -18.78 14.91
C GLU A 195 0.89 -18.36 16.32
N ARG A 196 1.69 -18.47 17.37
CA ARG A 196 1.31 -18.10 18.75
C ARG A 196 1.03 -16.63 19.00
N TYR A 197 1.53 -15.73 18.15
CA TYR A 197 1.37 -14.26 18.28
C TYR A 197 0.21 -13.69 17.46
N LEU A 198 -0.49 -14.50 16.68
CA LEU A 198 -1.51 -14.03 15.74
C LEU A 198 -2.69 -13.30 16.41
N HIS A 199 -3.19 -13.79 17.53
CA HIS A 199 -4.39 -13.21 18.18
C HIS A 199 -4.10 -11.91 18.94
N VAL A 200 -3.04 -11.86 19.74
CA VAL A 200 -2.66 -10.67 20.52
C VAL A 200 -2.17 -9.56 19.58
N SER A 201 -1.44 -9.94 18.52
CA SER A 201 -0.94 -9.01 17.51
C SER A 201 -2.04 -8.34 16.70
N LYS A 202 -3.08 -9.05 16.28
CA LYS A 202 -4.20 -8.51 15.47
C LYS A 202 -4.97 -7.40 16.21
N LYS A 203 -5.34 -7.66 17.47
CA LYS A 203 -6.04 -6.68 18.31
C LYS A 203 -5.23 -5.39 18.48
N HIS A 204 -3.95 -5.52 18.79
CA HIS A 204 -3.04 -4.40 18.93
C HIS A 204 -2.88 -3.59 17.63
N LEU A 205 -2.78 -4.24 16.47
CA LEU A 205 -2.69 -3.56 15.18
C LEU A 205 -3.97 -2.77 14.87
N ILE A 206 -5.15 -3.33 15.16
CA ILE A 206 -6.43 -2.64 14.99
C ILE A 206 -6.53 -1.42 15.93
N GLU A 207 -6.15 -1.59 17.19
CA GLU A 207 -6.12 -0.50 18.18
C GLU A 207 -5.15 0.61 17.75
N THR A 208 -4.00 0.25 17.19
CA THR A 208 -3.02 1.20 16.65
C THR A 208 -3.62 2.03 15.52
N ILE A 209 -4.31 1.41 14.55
CA ILE A 209 -4.99 2.15 13.48
C ILE A 209 -6.10 3.04 14.05
N LYS A 210 -6.95 2.52 14.94
CA LYS A 210 -8.03 3.30 15.55
C LYS A 210 -7.50 4.52 16.32
N LYS A 211 -6.36 4.39 16.98
CA LYS A 211 -5.80 5.46 17.82
C LYS A 211 -4.97 6.47 17.03
N TYR A 212 -4.18 6.01 16.08
CA TYR A 212 -3.12 6.82 15.46
C TYR A 212 -3.32 7.12 13.98
N HIS A 213 -4.23 6.43 13.28
CA HIS A 213 -4.50 6.77 11.88
C HIS A 213 -5.27 8.09 11.80
N PRO A 214 -4.88 9.04 10.89
CA PRO A 214 -5.54 10.34 10.77
C PRO A 214 -7.03 10.27 10.47
N LYS A 215 -7.45 9.28 9.69
CA LYS A 215 -8.88 9.03 9.38
C LYS A 215 -9.48 8.08 10.41
N LYS A 216 -9.65 8.59 11.61
CA LYS A 216 -10.33 7.90 12.72
C LYS A 216 -11.84 8.05 12.52
N THR A 217 -12.51 7.08 12.04
CA THR A 217 -14.00 7.03 12.11
C THR A 217 -14.44 5.61 12.26
#